data_b021648c04d88c0a90f333c8d1781df2
#
_entry.id   b021648c04d88c0a90f333c8d1781df2
#
_cell.length_a   1.000
_cell.length_b   1.000
_cell.length_c   1.000
_cell.angle_alpha   90.00
_cell.angle_beta   90.00
_cell.angle_gamma   90.00
#
_symmetry.space_group_name_H-M   'P 1'
#
loop_
_entity.id
_entity.type
_entity.pdbx_description
1 polymer ?
#
loop_
_entity_poly.entity_id
_entity_poly.type
_entity_poly.pdbx_seq_one_letter_code
_entity_poly.pdbx_strand_id
1 'polypeptide(L)'
;MGQGITVAVGRAAANPDRKVYAMVSDGECAEGSVWESLRYIQVSGMKNIEVHVNANGWACYDPIDVDYLERRCKAFLPDIKFHRTVTNQFPFLKDLDAHYYKMTLEDYQTGLECVDNER
;
A
#
# COMPACT_ATOMS: atom_id res chain seq x y z
N MET A 1 9.40 2.01 9.08
CA MET A 1 8.43 1.56 8.05
C MET A 1 8.36 0.04 8.10
N GLY A 2 7.40 -0.59 7.42
CA GLY A 2 7.28 -2.04 7.29
C GLY A 2 6.80 -2.82 8.52
N GLN A 3 6.52 -2.19 9.64
CA GLN A 3 6.10 -2.88 10.87
C GLN A 3 4.59 -3.19 10.90
N GLY A 4 3.78 -2.42 10.19
CA GLY A 4 2.32 -2.60 10.19
C GLY A 4 1.89 -3.99 9.72
N ILE A 5 2.54 -4.52 8.70
CA ILE A 5 2.22 -5.85 8.17
C ILE A 5 2.59 -6.98 9.15
N THR A 6 3.69 -6.85 9.91
CA THR A 6 4.06 -7.86 10.91
C THR A 6 3.05 -7.91 12.06
N VAL A 7 2.54 -6.76 12.48
CA VAL A 7 1.44 -6.67 13.47
C VAL A 7 0.17 -7.28 12.92
N ALA A 8 -0.17 -7.01 11.66
CA ALA A 8 -1.34 -7.59 10.99
C ALA A 8 -1.26 -9.12 10.93
N VAL A 9 -0.09 -9.67 10.59
CA VAL A 9 0.17 -11.13 10.60
C VAL A 9 -0.03 -11.70 12.00
N GLY A 10 0.52 -11.08 13.04
CA GLY A 10 0.33 -11.51 14.41
C GLY A 10 -1.14 -11.51 14.84
N ARG A 11 -1.90 -10.50 14.45
CA ARG A 11 -3.35 -10.41 14.73
C ARG A 11 -4.15 -11.48 13.99
N ALA A 12 -3.80 -11.78 12.75
CA ALA A 12 -4.44 -12.83 11.96
C ALA A 12 -4.14 -14.22 12.53
N ALA A 13 -2.91 -14.46 12.95
CA ALA A 13 -2.50 -15.71 13.59
C ALA A 13 -3.20 -15.94 14.94
N ALA A 14 -3.35 -14.88 15.75
CA ALA A 14 -3.97 -14.95 17.06
C ALA A 14 -5.50 -15.17 17.02
N ASN A 15 -6.16 -14.84 15.92
CA ASN A 15 -7.61 -14.99 15.77
C ASN A 15 -7.96 -15.39 14.32
N PRO A 16 -7.96 -16.69 14.00
CA PRO A 16 -8.21 -17.21 12.66
C PRO A 16 -9.60 -16.88 12.09
N ASP A 17 -10.58 -16.68 12.95
CA ASP A 17 -11.97 -16.37 12.54
C ASP A 17 -12.16 -14.91 12.15
N ARG A 18 -11.17 -14.06 12.42
CA ARG A 18 -11.24 -12.64 12.13
C ARG A 18 -10.50 -12.29 10.85
N LYS A 19 -11.17 -11.64 9.90
CA LYS A 19 -10.54 -11.07 8.73
C LYS A 19 -9.66 -9.87 9.11
N VAL A 20 -8.44 -9.85 8.63
CA VAL A 20 -7.47 -8.77 8.83
C VAL A 20 -7.09 -8.19 7.46
N TYR A 21 -7.09 -6.86 7.36
CA TYR A 21 -6.61 -6.14 6.19
C TYR A 21 -5.32 -5.40 6.56
N ALA A 22 -4.28 -5.58 5.75
CA ALA A 22 -3.02 -4.87 5.89
C ALA A 22 -2.78 -4.01 4.65
N MET A 23 -2.58 -2.71 4.84
CA MET A 23 -2.15 -1.79 3.79
C MET A 23 -0.67 -1.48 3.97
N VAL A 24 0.12 -1.60 2.92
CA VAL A 24 1.52 -1.18 2.85
C VAL A 24 1.73 -0.27 1.65
N SER A 25 2.69 0.63 1.72
CA SER A 25 3.11 1.43 0.57
C SER A 25 4.22 0.72 -0.22
N ASP A 26 4.43 1.17 -1.44
CA ASP A 26 5.58 0.73 -2.25
C ASP A 26 6.92 1.08 -1.58
N GLY A 27 7.02 2.23 -0.91
CA GLY A 27 8.20 2.59 -0.11
C GLY A 27 8.43 1.64 1.07
N GLU A 28 7.37 1.15 1.73
CA GLU A 28 7.52 0.14 2.79
C GLU A 28 8.02 -1.21 2.26
N CYS A 29 7.79 -1.49 0.98
CA CYS A 29 8.32 -2.71 0.35
C CYS A 29 9.85 -2.71 0.18
N ALA A 30 10.56 -1.64 0.55
CA ALA A 30 12.00 -1.65 0.73
C ALA A 30 12.44 -2.37 2.02
N GLU A 31 11.54 -2.55 2.97
CA GLU A 31 11.82 -3.16 4.27
C GLU A 31 11.77 -4.70 4.21
N GLY A 32 12.77 -5.36 4.79
CA GLY A 32 12.83 -6.82 4.87
C GLY A 32 11.63 -7.46 5.56
N SER A 33 11.09 -6.80 6.59
CA SER A 33 9.91 -7.25 7.34
C SER A 33 8.66 -7.44 6.47
N VAL A 34 8.51 -6.67 5.39
CA VAL A 34 7.41 -6.85 4.43
C VAL A 34 7.56 -8.18 3.71
N TRP A 35 8.74 -8.48 3.15
CA TRP A 35 9.00 -9.72 2.42
C TRP A 35 8.89 -10.97 3.28
N GLU A 36 9.41 -10.88 4.50
CA GLU A 36 9.28 -11.96 5.49
C GLU A 36 7.81 -12.21 5.84
N SER A 37 7.03 -11.16 6.00
CA SER A 37 5.58 -11.27 6.28
C SER A 37 4.82 -11.89 5.11
N LEU A 38 5.06 -11.45 3.87
CA LEU A 38 4.44 -12.03 2.68
C LEU A 38 4.77 -13.53 2.55
N ARG A 39 6.04 -13.88 2.73
CA ARG A 39 6.47 -15.28 2.75
C ARG A 39 5.76 -16.08 3.84
N TYR A 40 5.69 -15.54 5.06
CA TYR A 40 5.04 -16.22 6.18
C TYR A 40 3.56 -16.46 5.92
N ILE A 41 2.82 -15.46 5.43
CA ILE A 41 1.40 -15.59 5.06
C ILE A 41 1.21 -16.75 4.07
N GLN A 42 2.04 -16.78 3.02
CA GLN A 42 1.96 -17.79 1.96
C GLN A 42 2.26 -19.20 2.49
N VAL A 43 3.38 -19.35 3.21
CA VAL A 43 3.84 -20.67 3.71
C VAL A 43 2.92 -21.22 4.81
N SER A 44 2.37 -20.34 5.66
CA SER A 44 1.41 -20.74 6.72
C SER A 44 -0.01 -20.98 6.18
N GLY A 45 -0.27 -20.70 4.92
CA GLY A 45 -1.58 -20.87 4.30
C GLY A 45 -2.68 -20.02 4.92
N MET A 46 -2.33 -18.84 5.47
CA MET A 46 -3.29 -17.95 6.14
C MET A 46 -4.33 -17.44 5.14
N LYS A 47 -5.62 -17.61 5.45
CA LYS A 47 -6.75 -17.19 4.61
C LYS A 47 -7.52 -16.00 5.17
N ASN A 48 -7.25 -15.63 6.39
CA ASN A 48 -7.92 -14.56 7.10
C ASN A 48 -7.17 -13.22 7.07
N ILE A 49 -6.11 -13.11 6.27
CA ILE A 49 -5.40 -11.84 6.03
C ILE A 49 -5.42 -11.49 4.54
N GLU A 50 -5.67 -10.24 4.25
CA GLU A 50 -5.59 -9.67 2.90
C GLU A 50 -4.62 -8.51 2.90
N VAL A 51 -3.64 -8.56 2.00
CA VAL A 51 -2.58 -7.55 1.91
C VAL A 51 -2.80 -6.70 0.68
N HIS A 52 -2.83 -5.39 0.89
CA HIS A 52 -2.97 -4.36 -0.13
C HIS A 52 -1.67 -3.54 -0.22
N VAL A 53 -1.19 -3.31 -1.43
CA VAL A 53 -0.07 -2.40 -1.70
C VAL A 53 -0.59 -1.16 -2.39
N ASN A 54 -0.36 0.01 -1.80
CA ASN A 54 -0.54 1.29 -2.48
C ASN A 54 0.76 1.66 -3.18
N ALA A 55 0.75 1.63 -4.52
CA ALA A 55 1.92 1.86 -5.34
C ALA A 55 1.77 3.16 -6.14
N ASN A 56 2.41 4.20 -5.66
CA ASN A 56 2.43 5.52 -6.28
C ASN A 56 3.73 5.82 -7.06
N GLY A 57 4.69 4.90 -7.03
CA GLY A 57 5.97 5.01 -7.73
C GLY A 57 7.07 5.73 -6.95
N TRP A 58 6.86 6.00 -5.65
CA TRP A 58 7.82 6.75 -4.83
C TRP A 58 8.09 6.07 -3.49
N ALA A 59 9.38 5.87 -3.18
CA ALA A 59 9.84 5.48 -1.86
C ALA A 59 10.47 6.69 -1.18
N CYS A 60 9.67 7.52 -0.52
CA CYS A 60 10.06 8.82 0.00
C CYS A 60 10.55 9.74 -1.14
N TYR A 61 11.85 9.71 -1.46
CA TYR A 61 12.47 10.56 -2.48
C TYR A 61 12.96 9.78 -3.71
N ASP A 62 12.94 8.46 -3.65
CA ASP A 62 13.45 7.60 -4.70
C ASP A 62 12.31 7.05 -5.57
N PRO A 63 12.43 7.07 -6.90
CA PRO A 63 11.46 6.46 -7.79
C PRO A 63 11.49 4.93 -7.67
N ILE A 64 10.33 4.30 -7.78
CA ILE A 64 10.16 2.85 -7.75
C ILE A 64 9.65 2.36 -9.11
N ASP A 65 10.28 1.32 -9.64
CA ASP A 65 9.71 0.52 -10.74
C ASP A 65 8.55 -0.31 -10.19
N VAL A 66 7.33 0.23 -10.34
CA VAL A 66 6.09 -0.36 -9.85
C VAL A 66 5.81 -1.71 -10.50
N ASP A 67 6.13 -1.88 -11.78
CA ASP A 67 5.94 -3.16 -12.50
C ASP A 67 6.85 -4.25 -11.95
N TYR A 68 8.09 -3.91 -11.69
CA TYR A 68 9.04 -4.83 -11.08
C TYR A 68 8.63 -5.20 -9.65
N LEU A 69 8.20 -4.21 -8.86
CA LEU A 69 7.71 -4.44 -7.50
C LEU A 69 6.50 -5.35 -7.48
N GLU A 70 5.50 -5.11 -8.35
CA GLU A 70 4.30 -5.94 -8.43
C GLU A 70 4.62 -7.40 -8.74
N ARG A 71 5.51 -7.65 -9.72
CA ARG A 71 5.95 -9.02 -10.05
C ARG A 71 6.59 -9.72 -8.86
N ARG A 72 7.43 -9.01 -8.10
CA ARG A 72 8.07 -9.55 -6.88
C ARG A 72 7.04 -9.86 -5.80
N CYS A 73 6.15 -8.92 -5.49
CA CYS A 73 5.11 -9.11 -4.49
C CYS A 73 4.23 -10.32 -4.82
N LYS A 74 3.79 -10.45 -6.06
CA LYS A 74 3.00 -11.60 -6.54
C LYS A 74 3.76 -12.93 -6.52
N ALA A 75 5.08 -12.91 -6.68
CA ALA A 75 5.91 -14.11 -6.52
C ALA A 75 5.95 -14.60 -5.06
N PHE A 76 5.90 -13.69 -4.09
CA PHE A 76 5.84 -14.04 -2.66
C PHE A 76 4.42 -14.39 -2.19
N LEU A 77 3.42 -13.63 -2.62
CA LEU A 77 2.02 -13.80 -2.24
C LEU A 77 1.13 -13.57 -3.47
N PRO A 78 0.73 -14.62 -4.21
CA PRO A 78 -0.02 -14.49 -5.47
C PRO A 78 -1.33 -13.69 -5.36
N ASP A 79 -2.01 -13.79 -4.22
CA ASP A 79 -3.31 -13.15 -3.97
C ASP A 79 -3.21 -11.71 -3.48
N ILE A 80 -1.99 -11.12 -3.42
CA ILE A 80 -1.78 -9.74 -2.97
C ILE A 80 -2.53 -8.76 -3.88
N LYS A 81 -3.17 -7.77 -3.27
CA LYS A 81 -3.90 -6.71 -3.98
C LYS A 81 -2.98 -5.53 -4.23
N PHE A 82 -2.84 -5.14 -5.48
CA PHE A 82 -1.94 -4.09 -5.89
C PHE A 82 -2.73 -2.91 -6.46
N HIS A 83 -2.65 -1.75 -5.81
CA HIS A 83 -3.37 -0.54 -6.17
C HIS A 83 -2.37 0.49 -6.71
N ARG A 84 -2.49 0.79 -7.99
CA ARG A 84 -1.67 1.81 -8.63
C ARG A 84 -2.33 3.16 -8.46
N THR A 85 -1.63 4.08 -7.86
CA THR A 85 -2.05 5.46 -7.70
C THR A 85 -1.02 6.40 -8.31
N VAL A 86 -1.39 7.63 -8.52
CA VAL A 86 -0.49 8.66 -9.06
C VAL A 86 -0.47 9.86 -8.13
N THR A 87 0.68 10.49 -7.99
CA THR A 87 0.88 11.61 -7.08
C THR A 87 0.26 12.91 -7.59
N ASN A 88 -0.05 12.99 -8.89
CA ASN A 88 -0.66 14.14 -9.55
C ASN A 88 -2.13 13.94 -9.92
N GLN A 89 -2.82 13.02 -9.26
CA GLN A 89 -4.25 12.76 -9.47
C GLN A 89 -5.12 14.00 -9.15
N PHE A 90 -4.69 14.78 -8.17
CA PHE A 90 -5.36 16.03 -7.80
C PHE A 90 -4.59 17.23 -8.36
N PRO A 91 -5.28 18.25 -8.89
CA PRO A 91 -4.65 19.38 -9.60
C PRO A 91 -3.72 20.22 -8.71
N PHE A 92 -3.89 20.16 -7.39
CA PHE A 92 -3.07 20.89 -6.43
C PHE A 92 -1.87 20.07 -5.92
N LEU A 93 -1.73 18.77 -6.29
CA LEU A 93 -0.60 17.93 -5.91
C LEU A 93 0.40 17.81 -7.06
N LYS A 94 1.68 17.88 -6.74
CA LYS A 94 2.77 17.70 -7.70
C LYS A 94 3.86 16.85 -7.10
N ASP A 95 4.16 15.75 -7.78
CA ASP A 95 5.30 14.87 -7.46
C ASP A 95 5.46 14.60 -5.96
N LEU A 96 6.64 14.85 -5.41
CA LEU A 96 6.98 14.64 -4.01
C LEU A 96 6.19 15.51 -3.02
N ASP A 97 5.71 16.67 -3.44
CA ASP A 97 4.92 17.55 -2.58
C ASP A 97 3.65 16.84 -2.09
N ALA A 98 3.13 15.88 -2.85
CA ALA A 98 1.98 15.07 -2.46
C ALA A 98 2.16 14.33 -1.12
N HIS A 99 3.39 14.01 -0.70
CA HIS A 99 3.68 13.34 0.56
C HIS A 99 3.59 14.26 1.80
N TYR A 100 3.76 15.54 1.61
CA TYR A 100 3.87 16.53 2.69
C TYR A 100 2.95 17.74 2.49
N TYR A 101 2.01 17.63 1.56
CA TYR A 101 1.12 18.74 1.22
C TYR A 101 0.17 19.09 2.37
N LYS A 102 0.12 20.36 2.71
CA LYS A 102 -0.86 20.87 3.67
C LYS A 102 -2.07 21.41 2.93
N MET A 103 -3.12 20.63 2.90
CA MET A 103 -4.36 20.93 2.20
C MET A 103 -5.07 22.17 2.77
N THR A 104 -5.51 23.07 1.89
CA THR A 104 -6.43 24.15 2.24
C THR A 104 -7.88 23.68 2.14
N LEU A 105 -8.84 24.51 2.56
CA LEU A 105 -10.26 24.20 2.41
C LEU A 105 -10.69 24.12 0.92
N GLU A 106 -10.11 24.99 0.07
CA GLU A 106 -10.36 24.98 -1.36
C GLU A 106 -9.83 23.70 -2.02
N ASP A 107 -8.61 23.27 -1.67
CA ASP A 107 -8.04 22.01 -2.15
C ASP A 107 -8.91 20.81 -1.73
N TYR A 108 -9.42 20.81 -0.51
CA TYR A 108 -10.32 19.75 -0.03
C TYR A 108 -11.60 19.68 -0.87
N GLN A 109 -12.22 20.82 -1.17
CA GLN A 109 -13.42 20.88 -2.01
C GLN A 109 -13.13 20.38 -3.43
N THR A 110 -12.05 20.86 -4.03
CA THR A 110 -11.58 20.40 -5.34
C THR A 110 -11.31 18.89 -5.35
N GLY A 111 -10.69 18.38 -4.30
CA GLY A 111 -10.42 16.95 -4.16
C GLY A 111 -11.68 16.10 -4.10
N LEU A 112 -12.73 16.56 -3.40
CA LEU A 112 -14.02 15.87 -3.38
C LEU A 112 -14.65 15.81 -4.77
N GLU A 113 -14.63 16.91 -5.53
CA GLU A 113 -15.15 16.96 -6.90
C GLU A 113 -14.41 15.98 -7.83
N CYS A 114 -13.07 15.87 -7.70
CA CYS A 114 -12.29 14.90 -8.46
C CYS A 114 -12.72 13.45 -8.17
N VAL A 115 -12.92 13.11 -6.90
CA VAL A 115 -13.33 11.74 -6.49
C VAL A 115 -14.75 11.41 -6.94
N ASP A 116 -15.68 12.38 -6.87
CA ASP A 116 -17.08 12.15 -7.26
C ASP A 116 -17.24 12.00 -8.78
N ASN A 117 -16.39 12.63 -9.58
CA ASN A 117 -16.38 12.51 -11.05
C ASN A 117 -15.80 11.17 -11.56
N GLU A 118 -15.09 10.41 -10.71
CA GLU A 118 -14.54 9.08 -11.05
C GLU A 118 -15.50 7.92 -10.71
N ARG A 119 -16.64 8.19 -10.10
CA ARG A 119 -17.69 7.21 -9.78
C ARG A 119 -18.74 7.12 -10.86
#